data_86cba79010db6b6afbd7d51ef8d41ef3
#
_entry.id   86cba79010db6b6afbd7d51ef8d41ef3
#
_cell.length_a   1.000
_cell.length_b   1.000
_cell.length_c   1.000
_cell.angle_alpha   90.00
_cell.angle_beta   90.00
_cell.angle_gamma   90.00
#
_symmetry.space_group_name_H-M   'P 1'
#
loop_
_entity.id
_entity.type
_entity.pdbx_description
1 polymer ?
#
loop_
_entity_poly.entity_id
_entity_poly.type
_entity_poly.pdbx_seq_one_letter_code
_entity_poly.pdbx_strand_id
1 'polypeptide(L)'
;MSVPSEKDLNREAGIIIEKIHAYIDQGKKVFATCSFQSQSLPLLHMISRVNKGIPVYYTNTGFLFSETIRFIDHVRSQLDLNVIALRPEFPKVKQLDRSGRFLYASDPDHCCYLNKVKPLEPVLIEKDIWINGIRADQSDVRAAMTEEEPAQHNCKRFHPMLRWTSKMVYYYRQYNGLPEHPLESQGYTSIGCEPCTAKSFGDHNE
;
A
#
# COMPACT_ATOMS: atom_id res chain seq x y z
N MET A 1 2.04 -27.34 0.94
CA MET A 1 1.80 -26.43 2.09
C MET A 1 0.31 -26.40 2.41
N SER A 2 -0.10 -26.63 3.68
CA SER A 2 -1.48 -26.62 4.14
C SER A 2 -2.14 -25.23 3.96
N VAL A 3 -3.47 -25.20 3.96
CA VAL A 3 -4.24 -23.94 4.01
C VAL A 3 -4.07 -23.33 5.41
N PRO A 4 -3.70 -22.04 5.52
CA PRO A 4 -3.63 -21.38 6.82
C PRO A 4 -5.02 -21.37 7.48
N SER A 5 -5.10 -21.71 8.77
CA SER A 5 -6.38 -21.63 9.48
C SER A 5 -6.71 -20.17 9.82
N GLU A 6 -8.01 -19.87 9.96
CA GLU A 6 -8.46 -18.56 10.41
C GLU A 6 -7.83 -18.19 11.77
N LYS A 7 -7.76 -19.15 12.69
CA LYS A 7 -7.17 -18.97 14.02
C LYS A 7 -5.70 -18.58 13.94
N ASP A 8 -4.90 -19.21 13.07
CA ASP A 8 -3.49 -18.87 12.90
C ASP A 8 -3.32 -17.50 12.30
N LEU A 9 -4.10 -17.14 11.28
CA LEU A 9 -4.06 -15.82 10.66
C LEU A 9 -4.48 -14.71 11.64
N ASN A 10 -5.49 -14.95 12.46
CA ASN A 10 -5.91 -14.00 13.50
C ASN A 10 -4.85 -13.84 14.59
N ARG A 11 -4.10 -14.88 14.93
CA ARG A 11 -2.96 -14.78 15.85
C ARG A 11 -1.85 -13.92 15.27
N GLU A 12 -1.46 -14.17 14.02
CA GLU A 12 -0.43 -13.35 13.34
C GLU A 12 -0.87 -11.88 13.21
N ALA A 13 -2.15 -11.64 12.89
CA ALA A 13 -2.71 -10.28 12.86
C ALA A 13 -2.70 -9.63 14.25
N GLY A 14 -2.97 -10.39 15.32
CA GLY A 14 -2.90 -9.93 16.69
C GLY A 14 -1.51 -9.41 17.07
N ILE A 15 -0.45 -10.12 16.69
CA ILE A 15 0.94 -9.70 16.91
C ILE A 15 1.23 -8.34 16.25
N ILE A 16 0.74 -8.14 15.02
CA ILE A 16 0.93 -6.88 14.31
C ILE A 16 0.17 -5.74 15.02
N ILE A 17 -1.07 -6.00 15.42
CA ILE A 17 -1.91 -5.04 16.15
C ILE A 17 -1.23 -4.60 17.45
N GLU A 18 -0.73 -5.56 18.24
CA GLU A 18 -0.02 -5.29 19.50
C GLU A 18 1.24 -4.43 19.29
N LYS A 19 2.02 -4.71 18.25
CA LYS A 19 3.20 -3.89 17.92
C LYS A 19 2.83 -2.45 17.54
N ILE A 20 1.74 -2.26 16.78
CA ILE A 20 1.29 -0.91 16.43
C ILE A 20 0.80 -0.18 17.69
N HIS A 21 0.07 -0.86 18.59
CA HIS A 21 -0.32 -0.29 19.88
C HIS A 21 0.90 0.13 20.70
N ALA A 22 1.93 -0.73 20.77
CA ALA A 22 3.15 -0.41 21.53
C ALA A 22 3.85 0.86 21.03
N TYR A 23 3.84 1.16 19.72
CA TYR A 23 4.36 2.43 19.22
C TYR A 23 3.50 3.62 19.69
N ILE A 24 2.18 3.48 19.64
CA ILE A 24 1.26 4.54 20.09
C ILE A 24 1.42 4.80 21.57
N ASP A 25 1.52 3.76 22.39
CA ASP A 25 1.70 3.85 23.84
C ASP A 25 3.03 4.52 24.23
N GLN A 26 4.05 4.39 23.37
CA GLN A 26 5.32 5.12 23.47
C GLN A 26 5.23 6.58 22.98
N GLY A 27 4.05 7.09 22.65
CA GLY A 27 3.85 8.45 22.16
C GLY A 27 4.34 8.68 20.73
N LYS A 28 4.62 7.61 19.94
CA LYS A 28 5.09 7.73 18.56
C LYS A 28 3.98 8.18 17.61
N LYS A 29 4.30 9.08 16.72
CA LYS A 29 3.42 9.53 15.65
C LYS A 29 3.45 8.53 14.49
N VAL A 30 2.46 7.62 14.48
CA VAL A 30 2.35 6.52 13.52
C VAL A 30 1.53 6.94 12.32
N PHE A 31 1.90 6.46 11.14
CA PHE A 31 1.12 6.56 9.91
C PHE A 31 1.34 5.36 9.00
N ALA A 32 0.46 5.14 8.03
CA ALA A 32 0.61 4.10 7.02
C ALA A 32 0.57 4.68 5.61
N THR A 33 1.21 3.97 4.67
CA THR A 33 1.00 4.20 3.23
C THR A 33 0.40 2.97 2.59
N CYS A 34 -0.52 3.17 1.65
CA CYS A 34 -1.22 2.08 0.97
C CYS A 34 -1.44 2.38 -0.51
N SER A 35 -1.32 1.35 -1.35
CA SER A 35 -1.69 1.41 -2.78
C SER A 35 -3.15 1.04 -3.04
N PHE A 36 -3.87 0.56 -2.02
CA PHE A 36 -5.24 0.05 -2.12
C PHE A 36 -5.43 -1.10 -3.12
N GLN A 37 -4.38 -1.85 -3.44
CA GLN A 37 -4.56 -3.15 -4.08
C GLN A 37 -5.12 -4.16 -3.06
N SER A 38 -5.82 -5.19 -3.52
CA SER A 38 -6.44 -6.19 -2.62
C SER A 38 -5.46 -6.79 -1.62
N GLN A 39 -4.21 -6.98 -2.02
CA GLN A 39 -3.14 -7.48 -1.15
C GLN A 39 -2.75 -6.55 0.01
N SER A 40 -3.14 -5.28 -0.03
CA SER A 40 -2.90 -4.31 1.04
C SER A 40 -4.01 -4.27 2.09
N LEU A 41 -5.18 -4.84 1.80
CA LEU A 41 -6.36 -4.74 2.66
C LEU A 41 -6.21 -5.43 4.03
N PRO A 42 -5.49 -6.57 4.16
CA PRO A 42 -5.24 -7.14 5.49
C PRO A 42 -4.58 -6.15 6.45
N LEU A 43 -3.57 -5.41 5.98
CA LEU A 43 -2.91 -4.38 6.80
C LEU A 43 -3.86 -3.26 7.18
N LEU A 44 -4.66 -2.76 6.22
CA LEU A 44 -5.67 -1.72 6.49
C LEU A 44 -6.71 -2.17 7.50
N HIS A 45 -7.17 -3.43 7.42
CA HIS A 45 -8.08 -4.02 8.39
C HIS A 45 -7.45 -4.11 9.79
N MET A 46 -6.19 -4.51 9.90
CA MET A 46 -5.48 -4.51 11.19
C MET A 46 -5.35 -3.09 11.76
N ILE A 47 -4.99 -2.10 10.93
CA ILE A 47 -4.90 -0.69 11.34
C ILE A 47 -6.24 -0.17 11.85
N SER A 48 -7.35 -0.48 11.18
CA SER A 48 -8.70 -0.06 11.61
C SER A 48 -9.09 -0.63 12.98
N ARG A 49 -8.54 -1.80 13.35
CA ARG A 49 -8.75 -2.44 14.65
C ARG A 49 -7.88 -1.85 15.78
N VAL A 50 -6.78 -1.19 15.42
CA VAL A 50 -5.92 -0.49 16.39
C VAL A 50 -6.50 0.88 16.74
N ASN A 51 -6.54 1.76 15.76
CA ASN A 51 -7.04 3.12 15.93
C ASN A 51 -7.43 3.72 14.57
N LYS A 52 -8.69 4.02 14.39
CA LYS A 52 -9.23 4.61 13.17
C LYS A 52 -8.67 6.00 12.84
N GLY A 53 -8.08 6.68 13.82
CA GLY A 53 -7.40 7.97 13.65
C GLY A 53 -6.01 7.89 13.03
N ILE A 54 -5.40 6.69 12.90
CA ILE A 54 -4.09 6.54 12.24
C ILE A 54 -4.21 7.00 10.79
N PRO A 55 -3.41 8.01 10.34
CA PRO A 55 -3.45 8.46 8.96
C PRO A 55 -2.97 7.37 8.01
N VAL A 56 -3.77 7.07 6.99
CA VAL A 56 -3.43 6.18 5.88
C VAL A 56 -3.27 7.03 4.62
N TYR A 57 -2.05 7.22 4.19
CA TYR A 57 -1.76 8.01 2.99
C TYR A 57 -1.74 7.14 1.74
N TYR A 58 -2.26 7.69 0.65
CA TYR A 58 -2.05 7.13 -0.69
C TYR A 58 -1.62 8.23 -1.67
N THR A 59 -0.86 7.88 -2.69
CA THR A 59 -0.41 8.82 -3.70
C THR A 59 -1.45 8.95 -4.80
N ASN A 60 -2.17 10.08 -4.82
CA ASN A 60 -3.06 10.44 -5.93
C ASN A 60 -2.26 11.15 -7.02
N THR A 61 -1.64 10.36 -7.87
CA THR A 61 -0.78 10.84 -8.96
C THR A 61 -1.51 11.60 -10.07
N GLY A 62 -2.85 11.54 -10.08
CA GLY A 62 -3.68 11.99 -11.21
C GLY A 62 -3.73 11.00 -12.38
N PHE A 63 -3.00 9.88 -12.28
CA PHE A 63 -2.96 8.80 -13.27
C PHE A 63 -3.58 7.49 -12.75
N LEU A 64 -4.23 7.50 -11.59
CA LEU A 64 -4.91 6.31 -11.07
C LEU A 64 -6.16 6.00 -11.91
N PHE A 65 -6.48 4.72 -12.03
CA PHE A 65 -7.76 4.28 -12.61
C PHE A 65 -8.93 4.87 -11.81
N SER A 66 -10.04 5.17 -12.48
CA SER A 66 -11.27 5.62 -11.84
C SER A 66 -11.83 4.56 -10.87
N GLU A 67 -11.65 3.27 -11.21
CA GLU A 67 -11.99 2.12 -10.37
C GLU A 67 -11.20 2.12 -9.05
N THR A 68 -9.90 2.44 -9.12
CA THR A 68 -9.05 2.56 -7.94
C THR A 68 -9.54 3.68 -7.01
N ILE A 69 -9.88 4.84 -7.56
CA ILE A 69 -10.39 5.96 -6.76
C ILE A 69 -11.70 5.58 -6.06
N ARG A 70 -12.66 4.98 -6.77
CA ARG A 70 -13.92 4.49 -6.17
C ARG A 70 -13.68 3.39 -5.13
N PHE A 71 -12.71 2.51 -5.38
CA PHE A 71 -12.36 1.45 -4.46
C PHE A 71 -11.73 1.98 -3.16
N ILE A 72 -10.89 3.03 -3.24
CA ILE A 72 -10.36 3.73 -2.07
C ILE A 72 -11.49 4.27 -1.19
N ASP A 73 -12.48 4.95 -1.78
CA ASP A 73 -13.62 5.49 -1.05
C ASP A 73 -14.48 4.39 -0.43
N HIS A 74 -14.67 3.27 -1.14
CA HIS A 74 -15.39 2.10 -0.62
C HIS A 74 -14.67 1.50 0.60
N VAL A 75 -13.37 1.20 0.48
CA VAL A 75 -12.57 0.62 1.59
C VAL A 75 -12.48 1.59 2.77
N ARG A 76 -12.28 2.87 2.50
CA ARG A 76 -12.28 3.93 3.53
C ARG A 76 -13.57 3.90 4.35
N SER A 77 -14.73 3.82 3.68
CA SER A 77 -16.02 3.79 4.35
C SER A 77 -16.26 2.47 5.07
N GLN A 78 -15.93 1.33 4.46
CA GLN A 78 -16.12 0.00 5.04
C GLN A 78 -15.30 -0.22 6.32
N LEU A 79 -14.06 0.23 6.33
CA LEU A 79 -13.14 0.06 7.45
C LEU A 79 -13.05 1.29 8.37
N ASP A 80 -13.79 2.35 8.07
CA ASP A 80 -13.81 3.62 8.82
C ASP A 80 -12.39 4.18 9.04
N LEU A 81 -11.63 4.33 7.95
CA LEU A 81 -10.22 4.73 7.97
C LEU A 81 -10.04 6.24 7.74
N ASN A 82 -9.04 6.82 8.39
CA ASN A 82 -8.56 8.18 8.12
C ASN A 82 -7.66 8.18 6.88
N VAL A 83 -8.24 8.18 5.69
CA VAL A 83 -7.52 8.12 4.40
C VAL A 83 -7.24 9.51 3.85
N ILE A 84 -5.97 9.78 3.53
CA ILE A 84 -5.48 11.08 3.07
C ILE A 84 -4.75 10.92 1.73
N ALA A 85 -5.16 11.71 0.75
CA ALA A 85 -4.52 11.74 -0.57
C ALA A 85 -3.28 12.63 -0.56
N LEU A 86 -2.12 12.08 -0.86
CA LEU A 86 -0.92 12.83 -1.22
C LEU A 86 -0.98 13.17 -2.71
N ARG A 87 -0.75 14.42 -3.05
CA ARG A 87 -0.81 14.90 -4.43
C ARG A 87 0.53 15.50 -4.83
N PRO A 88 0.96 15.34 -6.09
CA PRO A 88 2.14 16.05 -6.60
C PRO A 88 1.90 17.57 -6.61
N GLU A 89 2.96 18.32 -6.46
CA GLU A 89 2.97 19.79 -6.55
C GLU A 89 2.46 20.29 -7.91
N PHE A 90 2.82 19.56 -8.97
CA PHE A 90 2.42 19.90 -10.35
C PHE A 90 1.37 18.93 -10.87
N PRO A 91 0.26 19.42 -11.46
CA PRO A 91 -0.75 18.56 -12.06
C PRO A 91 -0.20 17.78 -13.26
N LYS A 92 -0.78 16.62 -13.56
CA LYS A 92 -0.32 15.72 -14.63
C LYS A 92 -0.10 16.42 -15.98
N VAL A 93 -0.94 17.38 -16.32
CA VAL A 93 -0.86 18.12 -17.59
C VAL A 93 0.42 18.97 -17.74
N LYS A 94 1.11 19.25 -16.64
CA LYS A 94 2.41 19.97 -16.62
C LYS A 94 3.61 19.03 -16.52
N GLN A 95 3.40 17.73 -16.39
CA GLN A 95 4.48 16.74 -16.26
C GLN A 95 4.91 16.23 -17.63
N LEU A 96 5.49 17.15 -18.41
CA LEU A 96 5.97 16.94 -19.78
C LEU A 96 7.48 17.12 -19.86
N ASP A 97 8.13 16.38 -20.74
CA ASP A 97 9.53 16.63 -21.12
C ASP A 97 9.64 17.84 -22.10
N ARG A 98 10.86 18.17 -22.48
CA ARG A 98 11.12 19.30 -23.40
C ARG A 98 10.51 19.14 -24.79
N SER A 99 10.16 17.91 -25.19
CA SER A 99 9.50 17.60 -26.46
C SER A 99 7.98 17.52 -26.37
N GLY A 100 7.40 17.80 -25.18
CA GLY A 100 5.96 17.76 -24.93
C GLY A 100 5.40 16.36 -24.65
N ARG A 101 6.25 15.36 -24.44
CA ARG A 101 5.79 14.02 -24.07
C ARG A 101 5.62 13.91 -22.55
N PHE A 102 4.64 13.17 -22.10
CA PHE A 102 4.44 12.91 -20.67
C PHE A 102 5.63 12.18 -20.03
N LEU A 103 6.02 12.59 -18.83
CA LEU A 103 7.14 11.99 -18.09
C LEU A 103 6.94 10.51 -17.84
N TYR A 104 5.72 10.01 -17.66
CA TYR A 104 5.51 8.56 -17.48
C TYR A 104 6.01 7.72 -18.68
N ALA A 105 6.10 8.32 -19.87
CA ALA A 105 6.57 7.65 -21.09
C ALA A 105 8.04 7.99 -21.43
N SER A 106 8.53 9.17 -21.05
CA SER A 106 9.88 9.64 -21.41
C SER A 106 10.89 9.48 -20.29
N ASP A 107 10.47 9.60 -19.03
CA ASP A 107 11.30 9.45 -17.81
C ASP A 107 10.44 8.91 -16.65
N PRO A 108 10.15 7.59 -16.63
CA PRO A 108 9.29 6.98 -15.61
C PRO A 108 9.81 7.15 -14.18
N ASP A 109 11.13 7.16 -13.98
CA ASP A 109 11.73 7.31 -12.66
C ASP A 109 11.50 8.71 -12.11
N HIS A 110 11.71 9.74 -12.93
CA HIS A 110 11.39 11.11 -12.54
C HIS A 110 9.89 11.31 -12.32
N CYS A 111 9.04 10.71 -13.17
CA CYS A 111 7.60 10.70 -12.94
C CYS A 111 7.23 10.08 -11.58
N CYS A 112 7.79 8.92 -11.26
CA CYS A 112 7.57 8.26 -9.96
C CYS A 112 8.08 9.10 -8.78
N TYR A 113 9.24 9.74 -8.92
CA TYR A 113 9.77 10.64 -7.90
C TYR A 113 8.79 11.78 -7.61
N LEU A 114 8.37 12.53 -8.64
CA LEU A 114 7.46 13.67 -8.51
C LEU A 114 6.09 13.30 -7.92
N ASN A 115 5.58 12.13 -8.28
CA ASN A 115 4.21 11.74 -7.94
C ASN A 115 4.09 10.87 -6.68
N LYS A 116 5.15 10.18 -6.27
CA LYS A 116 5.08 9.20 -5.18
C LYS A 116 6.06 9.49 -4.05
N VAL A 117 7.30 9.94 -4.38
CA VAL A 117 8.35 10.15 -3.38
C VAL A 117 8.24 11.55 -2.78
N LYS A 118 8.32 12.59 -3.62
CA LYS A 118 8.30 13.99 -3.19
C LYS A 118 7.07 14.35 -2.33
N PRO A 119 5.83 13.92 -2.65
CA PRO A 119 4.67 14.23 -1.81
C PRO A 119 4.67 13.56 -0.43
N LEU A 120 5.49 12.53 -0.23
CA LEU A 120 5.61 11.84 1.06
C LEU A 120 6.63 12.51 2.00
N GLU A 121 7.60 13.26 1.47
CA GLU A 121 8.66 13.88 2.27
C GLU A 121 8.15 14.72 3.45
N PRO A 122 7.14 15.62 3.31
CA PRO A 122 6.62 16.38 4.43
C PRO A 122 6.04 15.50 5.55
N VAL A 123 5.43 14.36 5.18
CA VAL A 123 4.87 13.40 6.15
C VAL A 123 6.00 12.74 6.93
N LEU A 124 7.09 12.35 6.27
CA LEU A 124 8.25 11.71 6.92
C LEU A 124 8.95 12.63 7.92
N ILE A 125 8.93 13.95 7.70
CA ILE A 125 9.49 14.93 8.62
C ILE A 125 8.69 15.02 9.93
N GLU A 126 7.37 14.82 9.86
CA GLU A 126 6.46 15.01 10.99
C GLU A 126 6.17 13.74 11.78
N LYS A 127 6.53 12.57 11.27
CA LYS A 127 6.14 11.26 11.81
C LYS A 127 7.34 10.43 12.25
N ASP A 128 7.08 9.53 13.21
CA ASP A 128 8.12 8.65 13.77
C ASP A 128 8.12 7.27 13.12
N ILE A 129 6.93 6.70 12.85
CA ILE A 129 6.78 5.32 12.37
C ILE A 129 5.95 5.29 11.09
N TRP A 130 6.56 4.77 10.04
CA TRP A 130 5.95 4.54 8.74
C TRP A 130 5.61 3.07 8.52
N ILE A 131 4.35 2.72 8.62
CA ILE A 131 3.84 1.37 8.38
C ILE A 131 3.57 1.19 6.87
N ASN A 132 4.02 0.08 6.30
CA ASN A 132 3.73 -0.29 4.92
C ASN A 132 3.57 -1.81 4.75
N GLY A 133 2.86 -2.21 3.70
CA GLY A 133 2.49 -3.60 3.42
C GLY A 133 3.51 -4.38 2.58
N ILE A 134 4.81 -4.09 2.71
CA ILE A 134 5.87 -4.83 2.03
C ILE A 134 5.88 -6.28 2.53
N ARG A 135 6.05 -7.24 1.60
CA ARG A 135 6.21 -8.66 1.89
C ARG A 135 7.45 -9.23 1.21
N ALA A 136 8.12 -10.15 1.88
CA ALA A 136 9.34 -10.80 1.38
C ALA A 136 9.09 -11.63 0.10
N ASP A 137 7.88 -12.18 -0.07
CA ASP A 137 7.51 -13.00 -1.24
C ASP A 137 7.32 -12.21 -2.55
N GLN A 138 7.45 -10.89 -2.52
CA GLN A 138 7.20 -10.03 -3.69
C GLN A 138 8.45 -9.81 -4.57
N SER A 139 9.65 -9.92 -4.03
CA SER A 139 10.93 -9.84 -4.78
C SER A 139 12.12 -10.17 -3.89
N ASP A 140 13.26 -10.53 -4.50
CA ASP A 140 14.53 -10.82 -3.79
C ASP A 140 15.02 -9.62 -2.97
N VAL A 141 14.86 -8.40 -3.49
CA VAL A 141 15.20 -7.18 -2.74
C VAL A 141 14.38 -7.08 -1.46
N ARG A 142 13.08 -7.40 -1.52
CA ARG A 142 12.21 -7.37 -0.34
C ARG A 142 12.44 -8.54 0.60
N ALA A 143 12.88 -9.67 0.09
CA ALA A 143 13.27 -10.83 0.91
C ALA A 143 14.48 -10.54 1.81
N ALA A 144 15.35 -9.61 1.41
CA ALA A 144 16.50 -9.18 2.18
C ALA A 144 16.19 -8.07 3.21
N MET A 145 14.96 -7.52 3.22
CA MET A 145 14.55 -6.48 4.17
C MET A 145 14.31 -7.04 5.56
N THR A 146 14.43 -6.16 6.55
CA THR A 146 14.08 -6.44 7.95
C THR A 146 12.72 -5.85 8.31
N GLU A 147 12.13 -6.32 9.40
CA GLU A 147 10.82 -5.85 9.85
C GLU A 147 10.82 -4.36 10.20
N GLU A 148 11.94 -3.87 10.73
CA GLU A 148 12.17 -2.46 11.03
C GLU A 148 13.43 -1.97 10.33
N GLU A 149 13.33 -0.84 9.63
CA GLU A 149 14.44 -0.20 8.92
C GLU A 149 14.42 1.31 9.13
N PRO A 150 15.58 1.98 9.11
CA PRO A 150 15.63 3.43 9.10
C PRO A 150 15.00 3.97 7.81
N ALA A 151 14.31 5.09 7.92
CA ALA A 151 13.85 5.91 6.80
C ALA A 151 14.51 7.30 6.86
N GLN A 152 14.20 8.15 5.88
CA GLN A 152 14.63 9.54 5.91
C GLN A 152 14.03 10.30 7.11
N HIS A 153 14.64 11.41 7.52
CA HIS A 153 14.16 12.33 8.56
C HIS A 153 13.93 11.69 9.93
N ASN A 154 14.78 10.71 10.33
CA ASN A 154 14.68 9.96 11.58
C ASN A 154 13.36 9.15 11.73
N CYS A 155 12.58 9.04 10.68
CA CYS A 155 11.44 8.14 10.64
C CYS A 155 11.92 6.69 10.55
N LYS A 156 11.20 5.76 11.16
CA LYS A 156 11.46 4.33 11.06
C LYS A 156 10.40 3.68 10.16
N ARG A 157 10.82 2.87 9.19
CA ARG A 157 9.92 1.97 8.45
C ARG A 157 9.59 0.77 9.30
N PHE A 158 8.33 0.40 9.31
CA PHE A 158 7.83 -0.83 9.91
C PHE A 158 7.10 -1.66 8.84
N HIS A 159 7.59 -2.88 8.60
CA HIS A 159 7.11 -3.84 7.61
C HIS A 159 6.40 -5.02 8.29
N PRO A 160 5.23 -4.82 8.93
CA PRO A 160 4.56 -5.86 9.72
C PRO A 160 4.16 -7.08 8.89
N MET A 161 3.96 -6.89 7.59
CA MET A 161 3.53 -7.93 6.66
C MET A 161 4.72 -8.69 6.03
N LEU A 162 5.98 -8.41 6.43
CA LEU A 162 7.18 -8.92 5.75
C LEU A 162 7.17 -10.45 5.61
N ARG A 163 6.70 -11.17 6.63
CA ARG A 163 6.63 -12.64 6.66
C ARG A 163 5.32 -13.22 6.11
N TRP A 164 4.38 -12.36 5.74
CA TRP A 164 3.12 -12.82 5.17
C TRP A 164 3.31 -13.23 3.72
N THR A 165 2.72 -14.38 3.36
CA THR A 165 2.71 -14.86 1.97
C THR A 165 1.45 -14.41 1.24
N SER A 166 1.48 -14.45 -0.09
CA SER A 166 0.30 -14.19 -0.94
C SER A 166 -0.87 -15.10 -0.54
N LYS A 167 -0.59 -16.35 -0.14
CA LYS A 167 -1.59 -17.30 0.36
C LYS A 167 -2.22 -16.83 1.67
N MET A 168 -1.43 -16.35 2.64
CA MET A 168 -1.94 -15.81 3.91
C MET A 168 -2.82 -14.59 3.66
N VAL A 169 -2.39 -13.67 2.80
CA VAL A 169 -3.15 -12.48 2.40
C VAL A 169 -4.51 -12.87 1.80
N TYR A 170 -4.52 -13.85 0.88
CA TYR A 170 -5.74 -14.33 0.24
C TYR A 170 -6.74 -14.86 1.27
N TYR A 171 -6.33 -15.84 2.12
CA TYR A 171 -7.23 -16.45 3.11
C TYR A 171 -7.66 -15.46 4.19
N TYR A 172 -6.79 -14.58 4.64
CA TYR A 172 -7.18 -13.54 5.60
C TYR A 172 -8.27 -12.62 5.05
N ARG A 173 -8.17 -12.24 3.77
CA ARG A 173 -9.21 -11.47 3.11
C ARG A 173 -10.53 -12.23 3.07
N GLN A 174 -10.50 -13.51 2.69
CA GLN A 174 -11.71 -14.34 2.63
C GLN A 174 -12.38 -14.48 4.00
N TYR A 175 -11.62 -14.81 5.04
CA TYR A 175 -12.16 -14.97 6.39
C TYR A 175 -12.73 -13.69 6.99
N ASN A 176 -12.21 -12.54 6.59
CA ASN A 176 -12.65 -11.23 7.11
C ASN A 176 -13.58 -10.47 6.15
N GLY A 177 -14.06 -11.10 5.07
CA GLY A 177 -14.98 -10.46 4.12
C GLY A 177 -14.45 -9.18 3.48
N LEU A 178 -13.11 -9.10 3.29
CA LEU A 178 -12.49 -7.92 2.69
C LEU A 178 -12.67 -7.94 1.16
N PRO A 179 -13.00 -6.79 0.56
CA PRO A 179 -13.32 -6.72 -0.86
C PRO A 179 -12.11 -7.01 -1.75
N GLU A 180 -12.38 -7.24 -3.01
CA GLU A 180 -11.38 -7.38 -4.07
C GLU A 180 -11.38 -6.14 -4.95
N HIS A 181 -10.18 -5.74 -5.42
CA HIS A 181 -10.10 -4.59 -6.31
C HIS A 181 -10.79 -4.89 -7.65
N PRO A 182 -11.69 -4.02 -8.15
CA PRO A 182 -12.51 -4.32 -9.33
C PRO A 182 -11.75 -4.70 -10.61
N LEU A 183 -10.51 -4.22 -10.74
CA LEU A 183 -9.67 -4.51 -11.90
C LEU A 183 -9.03 -5.91 -11.84
N GLU A 184 -8.98 -6.58 -10.69
CA GLU A 184 -8.43 -7.95 -10.60
C GLU A 184 -9.26 -8.93 -11.43
N SER A 185 -10.59 -8.83 -11.37
CA SER A 185 -11.50 -9.62 -12.21
C SER A 185 -11.38 -9.35 -13.72
N GLN A 186 -10.72 -8.23 -14.08
CA GLN A 186 -10.46 -7.84 -15.46
C GLN A 186 -9.05 -8.26 -15.95
N GLY A 187 -8.32 -9.05 -15.16
CA GLY A 187 -7.00 -9.60 -15.50
C GLY A 187 -5.81 -8.72 -15.10
N TYR A 188 -5.99 -7.74 -14.21
CA TYR A 188 -4.88 -6.96 -13.67
C TYR A 188 -4.37 -7.60 -12.37
N THR A 189 -3.13 -8.08 -12.36
CA THR A 189 -2.49 -8.69 -11.17
C THR A 189 -1.72 -7.70 -10.31
N SER A 190 -1.31 -6.57 -10.89
CA SER A 190 -0.69 -5.44 -10.19
C SER A 190 -1.28 -4.16 -10.71
N ILE A 191 -1.81 -3.32 -9.83
CA ILE A 191 -2.57 -2.13 -10.18
C ILE A 191 -1.86 -0.90 -9.62
N GLY A 192 -1.38 -0.06 -10.53
CA GLY A 192 -0.73 1.21 -10.22
C GLY A 192 -1.36 2.37 -11.00
N CYS A 193 -0.51 3.24 -11.56
CA CYS A 193 -0.96 4.27 -12.51
C CYS A 193 -1.45 3.61 -13.81
N GLU A 194 -2.56 4.07 -14.36
CA GLU A 194 -3.16 3.54 -15.59
C GLU A 194 -2.16 3.42 -16.76
N PRO A 195 -1.34 4.44 -17.09
CA PRO A 195 -0.39 4.32 -18.20
C PRO A 195 0.78 3.36 -17.94
N CYS A 196 0.99 2.93 -16.68
CA CYS A 196 2.08 2.04 -16.28
C CYS A 196 1.58 0.64 -15.89
N THR A 197 0.29 0.34 -16.10
CA THR A 197 -0.33 -0.92 -15.67
C THR A 197 -0.81 -1.68 -16.90
N ALA A 198 -0.37 -2.93 -17.03
CA ALA A 198 -0.83 -3.84 -18.09
C ALA A 198 -1.64 -4.99 -17.50
N LYS A 199 -2.55 -5.54 -18.30
CA LYS A 199 -3.21 -6.81 -17.99
C LYS A 199 -2.18 -7.94 -18.06
N SER A 200 -2.26 -8.88 -17.12
CA SER A 200 -1.55 -10.14 -17.25
C SER A 200 -2.30 -10.99 -18.26
N PHE A 201 -1.71 -11.15 -19.44
CA PHE A 201 -2.16 -12.21 -20.33
C PHE A 201 -1.66 -13.51 -19.70
N GLY A 202 -2.56 -14.25 -19.04
CA GLY A 202 -2.24 -15.61 -18.63
C GLY A 202 -1.88 -16.40 -19.88
N ASP A 203 -0.70 -17.00 -19.90
CA ASP A 203 -0.44 -18.13 -20.78
C ASP A 203 -1.42 -19.23 -20.35
N HIS A 204 -2.58 -19.28 -20.99
CA HIS A 204 -3.40 -20.47 -21.01
C HIS A 204 -2.68 -21.47 -21.91
N ASN A 205 -1.60 -22.04 -21.43
CA ASN A 205 -1.11 -23.31 -21.94
C ASN A 205 -1.94 -24.39 -21.28
N GLU A 206 -2.73 -25.03 -22.10
CA GLU A 206 -3.53 -26.24 -21.90
C GLU A 206 -2.75 -27.37 -21.22
#